data_a94d3620b948d9088fd4f00ff2da37dd
#
_entry.id   a94d3620b948d9088fd4f00ff2da37dd
#
_cell.length_a   1.000
_cell.length_b   1.000
_cell.length_c   1.000
_cell.angle_alpha   90.00
_cell.angle_beta   90.00
_cell.angle_gamma   90.00
#
_symmetry.space_group_name_H-M   'P 1'
#
loop_
_entity.id
_entity.type
_entity.pdbx_description
1 polymer ?
#
loop_
_entity_poly.entity_id
_entity_poly.type
_entity_poly.pdbx_seq_one_letter_code
_entity_poly.pdbx_strand_id
1 'polypeptide(L)'
;MAEERAVLAGGCFWGVQELIRRQDGVLSTRVGYSGGSGANATYRNHDTHAEAVEIVFDPTRIDYRQLLEFFFQIHDPSTRNRQGNDVGASYRSVIFYTSDAQKQIAEDTIADVDASGLWPGKVVTELRPAGDFWEAEPEHQDYLQRIPDGYTCHFIRPRWRLPVRDAKVVSKA
;
A
#
# COMPACT_ATOMS: atom_id res chain seq x y z
N MET A 1 -16.12 14.90 -11.43
CA MET A 1 -14.82 14.87 -10.77
C MET A 1 -14.27 13.46 -10.85
N ALA A 2 -13.01 13.35 -11.23
CA ALA A 2 -12.39 12.04 -11.37
C ALA A 2 -12.00 11.48 -10.02
N GLU A 3 -12.32 10.23 -9.78
CA GLU A 3 -11.78 9.45 -8.69
C GLU A 3 -10.69 8.53 -9.26
N GLU A 4 -9.71 8.18 -8.45
CA GLU A 4 -8.67 7.25 -8.86
C GLU A 4 -8.65 6.06 -7.90
N ARG A 5 -8.27 4.90 -8.44
CA ARG A 5 -8.22 3.65 -7.67
C ARG A 5 -6.76 3.22 -7.49
N ALA A 6 -6.41 2.86 -6.26
CA ALA A 6 -5.11 2.26 -5.96
C ALA A 6 -5.31 0.93 -5.24
N VAL A 7 -4.40 -0.01 -5.45
CA VAL A 7 -4.40 -1.29 -4.74
C VAL A 7 -2.99 -1.52 -4.20
N LEU A 8 -2.87 -1.61 -2.88
CA LEU A 8 -1.59 -1.69 -2.19
C LEU A 8 -1.61 -2.84 -1.17
N ALA A 9 -0.51 -3.57 -1.10
CA ALA A 9 -0.31 -4.62 -0.10
C ALA A 9 0.95 -4.31 0.71
N GLY A 10 0.81 -4.17 2.01
CA GLY A 10 1.92 -3.78 2.89
C GLY A 10 1.89 -4.49 4.23
N GLY A 11 1.56 -5.77 4.25
CA GLY A 11 1.42 -6.55 5.47
C GLY A 11 -0.04 -6.72 5.86
N CYS A 12 -0.31 -6.97 7.13
CA CYS A 12 -1.67 -7.17 7.61
C CYS A 12 -2.57 -6.02 7.19
N PHE A 13 -3.63 -6.33 6.47
CA PHE A 13 -4.49 -5.29 5.89
C PHE A 13 -5.29 -4.50 6.92
N TRP A 14 -5.43 -5.00 8.16
CA TRP A 14 -6.11 -4.23 9.21
C TRP A 14 -5.40 -2.89 9.47
N GLY A 15 -4.08 -2.93 9.68
CA GLY A 15 -3.29 -1.73 9.98
C GLY A 15 -3.12 -0.82 8.77
N VAL A 16 -2.92 -1.40 7.60
CA VAL A 16 -2.77 -0.62 6.36
C VAL A 16 -4.06 0.16 6.09
N GLN A 17 -5.20 -0.50 6.16
CA GLN A 17 -6.49 0.17 5.95
C GLN A 17 -6.70 1.30 6.95
N GLU A 18 -6.45 1.04 8.23
CA GLU A 18 -6.71 2.02 9.29
C GLU A 18 -5.92 3.31 9.09
N LEU A 19 -4.65 3.20 8.75
CA LEU A 19 -3.81 4.37 8.58
C LEU A 19 -4.11 5.11 7.27
N ILE A 20 -4.31 4.37 6.17
CA ILE A 20 -4.57 5.00 4.86
C ILE A 20 -5.90 5.73 4.85
N ARG A 21 -6.97 5.15 5.43
CA ARG A 21 -8.27 5.78 5.41
C ARG A 21 -8.31 7.13 6.12
N ARG A 22 -7.34 7.40 6.99
CA ARG A 22 -7.25 8.68 7.72
C ARG A 22 -6.66 9.80 6.88
N GLN A 23 -6.09 9.49 5.73
CA GLN A 23 -5.47 10.50 4.88
C GLN A 23 -6.53 11.34 4.20
N ASP A 24 -6.34 12.66 4.24
CA ASP A 24 -7.23 13.58 3.55
C ASP A 24 -7.21 13.29 2.05
N GLY A 25 -8.37 13.19 1.43
CA GLY A 25 -8.50 12.83 0.02
C GLY A 25 -8.80 11.37 -0.24
N VAL A 26 -8.62 10.50 0.75
CA VAL A 26 -9.06 9.10 0.64
C VAL A 26 -10.57 9.04 0.86
N LEU A 27 -11.29 8.55 -0.14
CA LEU A 27 -12.75 8.55 -0.14
C LEU A 27 -13.33 7.25 0.42
N SER A 28 -12.71 6.11 0.07
CA SER A 28 -13.15 4.81 0.58
C SER A 28 -12.01 3.81 0.52
N THR A 29 -12.12 2.78 1.35
CA THR A 29 -11.17 1.66 1.39
C THR A 29 -11.92 0.37 1.62
N ARG A 30 -11.40 -0.72 1.07
CA ARG A 30 -11.82 -2.08 1.44
C ARG A 30 -10.61 -3.00 1.43
N VAL A 31 -10.62 -3.98 2.30
CA VAL A 31 -9.53 -4.96 2.37
C VAL A 31 -9.92 -6.23 1.61
N GLY A 32 -8.91 -6.94 1.11
CA GLY A 32 -9.12 -8.15 0.34
C GLY A 32 -7.83 -8.85 -0.01
N TYR A 33 -7.91 -9.69 -1.03
CA TYR A 33 -6.81 -10.57 -1.43
C TYR A 33 -6.56 -10.38 -2.92
N SER A 34 -5.29 -10.24 -3.30
CA SER A 34 -4.94 -10.01 -4.70
C SER A 34 -3.50 -10.41 -5.01
N GLY A 35 -3.21 -10.58 -6.29
CA GLY A 35 -1.85 -10.79 -6.78
C GLY A 35 -1.38 -12.23 -6.80
N GLY A 36 -2.23 -13.17 -6.42
CA GLY A 36 -1.90 -14.60 -6.44
C GLY A 36 -2.78 -15.37 -7.40
N SER A 37 -2.89 -16.68 -7.15
CA SER A 37 -3.75 -17.60 -7.90
C SER A 37 -4.94 -18.00 -7.03
N GLY A 38 -5.97 -18.53 -7.69
CA GLY A 38 -7.15 -19.01 -6.98
C GLY A 38 -8.27 -17.99 -6.93
N ALA A 39 -9.48 -18.47 -7.26
CA ALA A 39 -10.69 -17.66 -7.22
C ALA A 39 -11.36 -17.79 -5.84
N ASN A 40 -12.19 -16.78 -5.51
CA ASN A 40 -12.99 -16.79 -4.28
C ASN A 40 -12.12 -16.92 -3.03
N ALA A 41 -11.04 -16.12 -2.99
CA ALA A 41 -10.10 -16.12 -1.88
C ALA A 41 -10.79 -15.71 -0.57
N THR A 42 -10.39 -16.37 0.52
CA THR A 42 -10.87 -16.11 1.87
C THR A 42 -9.67 -15.97 2.82
N TYR A 43 -9.92 -15.52 4.03
CA TYR A 43 -8.86 -15.38 5.03
C TYR A 43 -8.15 -16.71 5.29
N ARG A 44 -8.92 -17.79 5.35
CA ARG A 44 -8.37 -19.13 5.61
C ARG A 44 -7.80 -19.80 4.36
N ASN A 45 -8.20 -19.37 3.19
CA ASN A 45 -7.78 -20.00 1.94
C ASN A 45 -7.66 -18.93 0.85
N HIS A 46 -6.56 -18.19 0.87
CA HIS A 46 -6.28 -17.21 -0.17
C HIS A 46 -5.02 -17.54 -0.97
N ASP A 47 -4.61 -18.79 -0.94
CA ASP A 47 -3.51 -19.34 -1.75
C ASP A 47 -2.28 -18.42 -1.73
N THR A 48 -1.83 -17.98 -2.90
CA THR A 48 -0.67 -17.11 -3.04
C THR A 48 -1.01 -15.62 -3.08
N HIS A 49 -2.27 -15.26 -2.81
CA HIS A 49 -2.67 -13.85 -2.75
C HIS A 49 -2.04 -13.14 -1.56
N ALA A 50 -1.76 -11.85 -1.73
CA ALA A 50 -1.38 -10.97 -0.64
C ALA A 50 -2.62 -10.34 -0.03
N GLU A 51 -2.55 -10.01 1.26
CA GLU A 51 -3.53 -9.15 1.89
C GLU A 51 -3.34 -7.73 1.36
N ALA A 52 -4.39 -7.16 0.80
CA ALA A 52 -4.31 -5.91 0.07
C ALA A 52 -5.46 -4.97 0.46
N VAL A 53 -5.25 -3.69 0.18
CA VAL A 53 -6.26 -2.66 0.39
C VAL A 53 -6.54 -1.99 -0.95
N GLU A 54 -7.81 -1.93 -1.32
CA GLU A 54 -8.27 -1.13 -2.45
C GLU A 54 -8.66 0.24 -1.92
N ILE A 55 -8.14 1.27 -2.56
CA ILE A 55 -8.28 2.66 -2.11
C ILE A 55 -8.90 3.46 -3.26
N VAL A 56 -9.98 4.16 -2.99
CA VAL A 56 -10.53 5.15 -3.91
C VAL A 56 -10.20 6.52 -3.34
N PHE A 57 -9.57 7.35 -4.13
CA PHE A 57 -9.11 8.66 -3.66
C PHE A 57 -9.38 9.76 -4.68
N ASP A 58 -9.43 10.99 -4.17
CA ASP A 58 -9.60 12.20 -4.97
C ASP A 58 -8.21 12.74 -5.30
N PRO A 59 -7.76 12.63 -6.58
CA PRO A 59 -6.40 13.03 -6.95
C PRO A 59 -6.15 14.54 -6.90
N THR A 60 -7.19 15.34 -6.71
CA THR A 60 -7.02 16.78 -6.48
C THR A 60 -6.67 17.10 -5.04
N ARG A 61 -6.89 16.17 -4.12
CA ARG A 61 -6.61 16.34 -2.68
C ARG A 61 -5.41 15.55 -2.21
N ILE A 62 -5.23 14.33 -2.73
CA ILE A 62 -4.04 13.53 -2.52
C ILE A 62 -3.70 12.86 -3.85
N ASP A 63 -2.51 13.09 -4.37
CA ASP A 63 -2.13 12.45 -5.63
C ASP A 63 -1.52 11.06 -5.36
N TYR A 64 -1.33 10.28 -6.43
CA TYR A 64 -0.84 8.92 -6.29
C TYR A 64 0.57 8.88 -5.68
N ARG A 65 1.42 9.83 -6.02
CA ARG A 65 2.77 9.93 -5.43
C ARG A 65 2.71 10.14 -3.93
N GLN A 66 1.86 11.06 -3.46
CA GLN A 66 1.68 11.31 -2.04
C GLN A 66 1.14 10.08 -1.32
N LEU A 67 0.21 9.36 -1.95
CA LEU A 67 -0.32 8.13 -1.38
C LEU A 67 0.77 7.07 -1.22
N LEU A 68 1.64 6.90 -2.22
CA LEU A 68 2.74 5.95 -2.15
C LEU A 68 3.79 6.37 -1.12
N GLU A 69 4.08 7.65 -1.01
CA GLU A 69 5.02 8.15 0.01
C GLU A 69 4.51 7.80 1.40
N PHE A 70 3.21 7.97 1.64
CA PHE A 70 2.60 7.57 2.90
C PHE A 70 2.65 6.06 3.11
N PHE A 71 2.35 5.29 2.08
CA PHE A 71 2.43 3.84 2.11
C PHE A 71 3.82 3.36 2.56
N PHE A 72 4.88 3.96 2.02
CA PHE A 72 6.24 3.64 2.42
C PHE A 72 6.61 4.12 3.82
N GLN A 73 5.81 4.99 4.42
CA GLN A 73 5.98 5.45 5.80
C GLN A 73 5.38 4.51 6.82
N ILE A 74 4.36 3.76 6.45
CA ILE A 74 3.57 2.96 7.39
C ILE A 74 3.96 1.49 7.43
N HIS A 75 4.81 1.04 6.51
CA HIS A 75 5.30 -0.33 6.52
C HIS A 75 6.77 -0.36 6.10
N ASP A 76 7.46 -1.45 6.39
CA ASP A 76 8.84 -1.62 5.98
C ASP A 76 8.89 -2.30 4.61
N PRO A 77 9.26 -1.59 3.53
CA PRO A 77 9.29 -2.17 2.20
C PRO A 77 10.57 -2.96 1.90
N SER A 78 11.44 -3.13 2.89
CA SER A 78 12.71 -3.82 2.71
C SER A 78 12.71 -5.28 3.18
N THR A 79 11.58 -5.77 3.71
CA THR A 79 11.47 -7.15 4.21
C THR A 79 10.65 -8.00 3.25
N ARG A 80 11.28 -9.07 2.75
CA ARG A 80 10.63 -9.97 1.79
C ARG A 80 9.69 -10.94 2.51
N ASN A 81 8.44 -11.04 2.03
CA ASN A 81 7.44 -11.95 2.56
C ASN A 81 7.26 -11.83 4.07
N ARG A 82 7.37 -10.61 4.58
CA ARG A 82 7.28 -10.35 6.02
C ARG A 82 6.97 -8.89 6.26
N GLN A 83 6.16 -8.64 7.29
CA GLN A 83 5.97 -7.28 7.79
C GLN A 83 5.88 -7.34 9.32
N GLY A 84 6.89 -6.78 9.99
CA GLY A 84 6.95 -6.84 11.45
C GLY A 84 6.95 -8.29 11.95
N ASN A 85 5.99 -8.62 12.78
CA ASN A 85 5.84 -9.96 13.35
C ASN A 85 5.12 -10.94 12.41
N ASP A 86 4.54 -10.44 11.33
CA ASP A 86 3.76 -11.27 10.40
C ASP A 86 4.70 -11.81 9.32
N VAL A 87 4.81 -13.13 9.25
CA VAL A 87 5.71 -13.83 8.33
C VAL A 87 4.90 -14.64 7.33
N GLY A 88 5.24 -14.53 6.06
CA GLY A 88 4.62 -15.28 4.97
C GLY A 88 4.29 -14.41 3.77
N ALA A 89 4.01 -15.07 2.65
CA ALA A 89 3.73 -14.40 1.37
C ALA A 89 2.48 -13.51 1.43
N SER A 90 1.54 -13.81 2.33
CA SER A 90 0.34 -12.99 2.54
C SER A 90 0.69 -11.56 2.95
N TYR A 91 1.83 -11.36 3.57
CA TYR A 91 2.25 -10.08 4.15
C TYR A 91 3.34 -9.38 3.35
N ARG A 92 3.54 -9.80 2.10
CA ARG A 92 4.54 -9.17 1.24
C ARG A 92 4.10 -7.79 0.77
N SER A 93 5.08 -6.97 0.42
CA SER A 93 4.85 -5.61 -0.08
C SER A 93 4.64 -5.64 -1.59
N VAL A 94 3.53 -5.10 -2.06
CA VAL A 94 3.21 -5.04 -3.49
C VAL A 94 2.48 -3.74 -3.81
N ILE A 95 2.85 -3.14 -4.93
CA ILE A 95 2.07 -2.06 -5.55
C ILE A 95 1.43 -2.64 -6.81
N PHE A 96 0.10 -2.65 -6.85
CA PHE A 96 -0.66 -3.09 -8.01
C PHE A 96 -1.11 -1.86 -8.80
N TYR A 97 -0.42 -1.56 -9.90
CA TYR A 97 -0.75 -0.35 -10.67
C TYR A 97 -1.97 -0.59 -11.56
N THR A 98 -2.81 0.44 -11.69
CA THR A 98 -4.02 0.38 -12.52
C THR A 98 -3.86 1.12 -13.84
N SER A 99 -2.71 1.75 -14.07
CA SER A 99 -2.42 2.50 -15.30
C SER A 99 -0.92 2.62 -15.48
N ASP A 100 -0.52 2.97 -16.71
CA ASP A 100 0.90 3.22 -17.01
C ASP A 100 1.44 4.40 -16.20
N ALA A 101 0.60 5.42 -15.97
CA ALA A 101 0.99 6.56 -15.15
C ALA A 101 1.29 6.12 -13.71
N GLN A 102 0.46 5.26 -13.13
CA GLN A 102 0.73 4.72 -11.79
C GLN A 102 2.01 3.90 -11.77
N LYS A 103 2.24 3.09 -12.80
CA LYS A 103 3.47 2.29 -12.88
C LYS A 103 4.70 3.19 -12.85
N GLN A 104 4.71 4.25 -13.65
CA GLN A 104 5.85 5.18 -13.70
C GLN A 104 6.06 5.89 -12.37
N ILE A 105 4.98 6.37 -11.75
CA ILE A 105 5.06 7.02 -10.45
C ILE A 105 5.60 6.05 -9.39
N ALA A 106 5.16 4.80 -9.42
CA ALA A 106 5.64 3.80 -8.49
C ALA A 106 7.13 3.50 -8.68
N GLU A 107 7.57 3.36 -9.93
CA GLU A 107 8.99 3.16 -10.23
C GLU A 107 9.84 4.31 -9.71
N ASP A 108 9.39 5.55 -9.96
CA ASP A 108 10.11 6.74 -9.49
C ASP A 108 10.15 6.81 -7.96
N THR A 109 9.05 6.46 -7.30
CA THR A 109 8.97 6.49 -5.85
C THR A 109 9.91 5.46 -5.23
N ILE A 110 9.93 4.24 -5.77
CA ILE A 110 10.83 3.18 -5.30
C ILE A 110 12.28 3.61 -5.47
N ALA A 111 12.62 4.19 -6.62
CA ALA A 111 13.97 4.66 -6.87
C ALA A 111 14.38 5.76 -5.88
N ASP A 112 13.47 6.68 -5.57
CA ASP A 112 13.74 7.76 -4.62
C ASP A 112 13.92 7.23 -3.19
N VAL A 113 13.12 6.24 -2.80
CA VAL A 113 13.25 5.59 -1.49
C VAL A 113 14.62 4.93 -1.37
N ASP A 114 15.01 4.15 -2.38
CA ASP A 114 16.31 3.49 -2.38
C ASP A 114 17.47 4.49 -2.34
N ALA A 115 17.36 5.56 -3.10
CA ALA A 115 18.43 6.57 -3.18
C ALA A 115 18.56 7.40 -1.90
N SER A 116 17.48 7.52 -1.11
CA SER A 116 17.48 8.39 0.06
C SER A 116 18.33 7.87 1.21
N GLY A 117 18.48 6.56 1.34
CA GLY A 117 19.16 5.94 2.47
C GLY A 117 18.41 6.04 3.79
N LEU A 118 17.14 6.48 3.78
CA LEU A 118 16.36 6.69 5.00
C LEU A 118 15.72 5.40 5.53
N TRP A 119 15.51 4.41 4.67
CA TRP A 119 14.91 3.13 5.04
C TRP A 119 15.98 2.12 5.42
N PRO A 120 15.65 1.07 6.20
CA PRO A 120 16.65 0.13 6.72
C PRO A 120 17.37 -0.69 5.65
N GLY A 121 16.73 -0.90 4.50
CA GLY A 121 17.29 -1.70 3.44
C GLY A 121 16.73 -1.34 2.09
N LYS A 122 17.16 -2.07 1.07
CA LYS A 122 16.68 -1.87 -0.29
C LYS A 122 15.22 -2.30 -0.41
N VAL A 123 14.44 -1.53 -1.17
CA VAL A 123 13.03 -1.85 -1.43
C VAL A 123 12.91 -3.19 -2.15
N VAL A 124 12.08 -4.07 -1.60
CA VAL A 124 11.73 -5.36 -2.22
C VAL A 124 10.26 -5.40 -2.63
N THR A 125 9.58 -4.28 -2.59
CA THR A 125 8.18 -4.16 -3.03
C THR A 125 8.05 -4.63 -4.47
N GLU A 126 7.12 -5.56 -4.71
CA GLU A 126 6.80 -6.00 -6.07
C GLU A 126 5.96 -4.93 -6.75
N LEU A 127 6.17 -4.78 -8.06
CA LEU A 127 5.39 -3.85 -8.88
C LEU A 127 4.68 -4.68 -9.95
N ARG A 128 3.35 -4.78 -9.85
CA ARG A 128 2.54 -5.65 -10.70
C ARG A 128 1.31 -4.94 -11.22
N PRO A 129 0.81 -5.31 -12.41
CA PRO A 129 -0.48 -4.79 -12.86
C PRO A 129 -1.59 -5.31 -11.94
N ALA A 130 -2.57 -4.46 -11.68
CA ALA A 130 -3.73 -4.85 -10.88
C ALA A 130 -4.55 -5.89 -11.63
N GLY A 131 -4.88 -6.97 -10.94
CA GLY A 131 -5.76 -8.02 -11.44
C GLY A 131 -7.00 -8.13 -10.58
N ASP A 132 -7.49 -9.35 -10.40
CA ASP A 132 -8.67 -9.58 -9.57
C ASP A 132 -8.42 -9.19 -8.13
N PHE A 133 -9.41 -8.54 -7.54
CA PHE A 133 -9.42 -8.19 -6.13
C PHE A 133 -10.58 -8.93 -5.47
N TRP A 134 -10.25 -9.84 -4.57
CA TRP A 134 -11.24 -10.64 -3.84
C TRP A 134 -11.51 -9.99 -2.50
N GLU A 135 -12.67 -9.35 -2.38
CA GLU A 135 -13.02 -8.64 -1.15
C GLU A 135 -13.01 -9.59 0.05
N ALA A 136 -12.38 -9.15 1.13
CA ALA A 136 -12.32 -9.95 2.36
C ALA A 136 -13.67 -9.94 3.08
N GLU A 137 -13.81 -10.90 3.98
CA GLU A 137 -15.02 -11.10 4.77
C GLU A 137 -15.39 -9.83 5.56
N PRO A 138 -16.68 -9.62 5.85
CA PRO A 138 -17.13 -8.40 6.55
C PRO A 138 -16.42 -8.14 7.87
N GLU A 139 -16.02 -9.18 8.59
CA GLU A 139 -15.32 -9.03 9.88
C GLU A 139 -13.94 -8.41 9.74
N HIS A 140 -13.35 -8.42 8.54
CA HIS A 140 -12.05 -7.80 8.28
C HIS A 140 -12.17 -6.38 7.77
N GLN A 141 -13.37 -5.95 7.36
CA GLN A 141 -13.56 -4.59 6.88
C GLN A 141 -13.63 -3.63 8.06
N ASP A 142 -12.81 -2.57 8.02
CA ASP A 142 -12.77 -1.54 9.07
C ASP A 142 -12.48 -2.12 10.47
N TYR A 143 -11.66 -3.17 10.52
CA TYR A 143 -11.43 -3.94 11.73
C TYR A 143 -10.95 -3.05 12.90
N LEU A 144 -9.93 -2.23 12.67
CA LEU A 144 -9.38 -1.37 13.73
C LEU A 144 -10.24 -0.14 14.01
N GLN A 145 -11.18 0.19 13.14
CA GLN A 145 -12.18 1.22 13.44
C GLN A 145 -13.20 0.69 14.43
N ARG A 146 -13.59 -0.58 14.29
CA ARG A 146 -14.54 -1.23 15.20
C ARG A 146 -13.88 -1.74 16.47
N ILE A 147 -12.61 -2.13 16.40
CA ILE A 147 -11.81 -2.66 17.52
C ILE A 147 -10.51 -1.86 17.59
N PRO A 148 -10.55 -0.63 18.17
CA PRO A 148 -9.40 0.29 18.12
C PRO A 148 -8.14 -0.22 18.82
N ASP A 149 -8.28 -1.14 19.78
CA ASP A 149 -7.15 -1.75 20.47
C ASP A 149 -6.77 -3.12 19.91
N GLY A 150 -7.28 -3.46 18.70
CA GLY A 150 -6.93 -4.70 18.03
C GLY A 150 -5.49 -4.71 17.55
N TYR A 151 -5.07 -5.88 17.08
CA TYR A 151 -3.69 -6.08 16.62
C TYR A 151 -3.33 -5.21 15.43
N THR A 152 -2.17 -4.56 15.51
CA THR A 152 -1.54 -3.92 14.35
C THR A 152 -0.02 -3.86 14.57
N CYS A 153 0.74 -4.04 13.48
CA CYS A 153 2.18 -3.80 13.46
C CYS A 153 2.51 -2.55 12.64
N HIS A 154 1.50 -1.82 12.20
CA HIS A 154 1.68 -0.64 11.36
C HIS A 154 1.68 0.63 12.20
N PHE A 155 2.57 1.54 11.86
CA PHE A 155 2.65 2.85 12.49
C PHE A 155 3.36 3.81 11.53
N ILE A 156 3.12 5.10 11.71
CA ILE A 156 3.76 6.13 10.90
C ILE A 156 5.19 6.33 11.42
N ARG A 157 6.17 6.17 10.53
CA ARG A 157 7.57 6.42 10.85
C ARG A 157 7.95 7.80 10.34
N PRO A 158 8.05 8.82 11.24
CA PRO A 158 8.20 10.21 10.80
C PRO A 158 9.47 10.48 9.99
N ARG A 159 10.52 9.68 10.20
CA ARG A 159 11.80 9.87 9.52
C ARG A 159 11.85 9.25 8.13
N TRP A 160 10.90 8.38 7.81
CA TRP A 160 10.80 7.75 6.49
C TRP A 160 10.00 8.64 5.56
N ARG A 161 10.49 9.85 5.36
CA ARG A 161 9.85 10.82 4.48
C ARG A 161 10.84 11.30 3.44
N LEU A 162 10.43 11.14 2.18
CA LEU A 162 11.18 11.67 1.07
C LEU A 162 11.10 13.21 1.09
N PRO A 163 12.20 13.89 0.71
CA PRO A 163 12.11 15.33 0.49
C PRO A 163 11.11 15.62 -0.63
N VAL A 164 10.40 16.74 -0.50
CA VAL A 164 9.48 17.18 -1.54
C VAL A 164 10.30 17.48 -2.80
N ARG A 165 9.87 16.93 -3.94
CA ARG A 165 10.53 17.21 -5.21
C ARG A 165 10.35 18.68 -5.56
N ASP A 166 11.48 19.33 -5.86
CA ASP A 166 11.46 20.69 -6.36
C ASP A 166 10.84 20.69 -7.76
N ALA A 167 9.86 21.58 -8.00
CA ALA A 167 9.20 21.69 -9.30
C ALA A 167 10.20 21.95 -10.43
N LYS A 168 11.27 22.70 -10.18
CA LYS A 168 12.32 22.95 -11.18
C LYS A 168 13.08 21.68 -11.53
N VAL A 169 13.37 20.84 -10.53
CA VAL A 169 14.04 19.56 -10.76
C VAL A 169 13.14 18.64 -11.56
N VAL A 170 11.86 18.56 -11.19
CA VAL A 170 10.88 17.75 -11.91
C VAL A 170 10.73 18.20 -13.34
N SER A 171 10.65 19.52 -13.59
CA SER A 171 10.46 20.04 -14.93
C SER A 171 11.68 19.90 -15.83
N LYS A 172 12.85 19.68 -15.26
CA LYS A 172 14.10 19.47 -16.02
C LYS A 172 14.35 18.00 -16.32
N ALA A 173 13.64 17.12 -15.67
CA ALA A 173 13.85 15.67 -15.81
C ALA A 173 13.33 15.13 -17.14
#